data_9fe9943142b9e2fa7ecc27fcef325666
#
_entry.id   9fe9943142b9e2fa7ecc27fcef325666
#
_cell.length_a   1.000
_cell.length_b   1.000
_cell.length_c   1.000
_cell.angle_alpha   90.00
_cell.angle_beta   90.00
_cell.angle_gamma   90.00
#
_symmetry.space_group_name_H-M   'P 1'
#
loop_
_entity.id
_entity.type
_entity.pdbx_description
1 polymer ?
#
loop_
_entity_poly.entity_id
_entity_poly.type
_entity_poly.pdbx_seq_one_letter_code
_entity_poly.pdbx_strand_id
1 'polypeptide(L)'
;MAKEKSVFLCNDCGYESPKWAGKCPACGAWNSFVEKVVRNTPVSRVSLATGEKPQVRPMLIDDVATDALPRIDMRDGELNRVLGGGLVPGSLVLLGGEPGIGKSTLVLQTILGMPDRKVLYVSGEESVQQIKLRADRIVHERGNCHIVCETSLETIFVHIKNVQPELLVIDSIQTMCSEAVDSSPGSMAQVRECTGMLLKFAKDNNVPVILIGHITKDGAIAGPKILEHIVDVVIQFEGDQHYLYRVLRSIKNRFGSTAELGIYEMRREGLRQVTNPSELLLSERHKGMSGVAIASAIEGVSPFLIEAQALVSTAAYGTPQRSATGFDGRRMNMLLAVLEKRVGFKLAQKDVYLNIAGGLRVNDPAIDLAVISAILSSNMDVEIEPTICMAGEVGLSGEIRPVNRIEQRIAEAAKLGFKQIIVPRSNLKGLDVSRFGIEVLPVGKVEEAFRLIFG
;
A
#
# COMPACT_ATOMS: atom_id res chain seq x y z
N MET A 1 29.63 12.29 -45.63
CA MET A 1 30.33 12.04 -44.37
C MET A 1 29.37 12.44 -43.24
N ALA A 2 28.74 11.45 -42.57
CA ALA A 2 27.84 11.70 -41.45
C ALA A 2 28.69 12.15 -40.24
N LYS A 3 28.39 13.32 -39.67
CA LYS A 3 29.02 13.80 -38.45
C LYS A 3 28.65 12.89 -37.31
N GLU A 4 29.61 12.18 -36.74
CA GLU A 4 29.47 11.49 -35.47
C GLU A 4 29.22 12.53 -34.38
N LYS A 5 28.11 12.36 -33.63
CA LYS A 5 27.78 13.22 -32.51
C LYS A 5 28.03 12.42 -31.24
N SER A 6 28.99 12.82 -30.41
CA SER A 6 29.15 12.24 -29.07
C SER A 6 28.23 12.95 -28.07
N VAL A 7 27.58 12.18 -27.24
CA VAL A 7 26.81 12.64 -26.07
C VAL A 7 27.34 11.94 -24.80
N PHE A 8 27.26 12.63 -23.69
CA PHE A 8 27.68 12.11 -22.41
C PHE A 8 26.46 11.65 -21.63
N LEU A 9 26.43 10.36 -21.25
CA LEU A 9 25.32 9.72 -20.53
C LEU A 9 25.75 9.49 -19.08
N CYS A 10 24.91 9.88 -18.13
CA CYS A 10 25.11 9.54 -16.73
C CYS A 10 24.77 8.07 -16.47
N ASN A 11 25.73 7.27 -15.98
CA ASN A 11 25.51 5.84 -15.68
C ASN A 11 24.50 5.58 -14.57
N ASP A 12 24.31 6.55 -13.65
CA ASP A 12 23.43 6.35 -12.50
C ASP A 12 21.96 6.67 -12.80
N CYS A 13 21.68 7.69 -13.67
CA CYS A 13 20.31 8.14 -13.91
C CYS A 13 19.92 8.24 -15.39
N GLY A 14 20.85 7.99 -16.32
CA GLY A 14 20.58 8.07 -17.76
C GLY A 14 20.41 9.50 -18.30
N TYR A 15 20.74 10.53 -17.53
CA TYR A 15 20.67 11.92 -18.01
C TYR A 15 21.68 12.14 -19.14
N GLU A 16 21.22 12.70 -20.28
CA GLU A 16 22.05 13.02 -21.43
C GLU A 16 22.52 14.46 -21.37
N SER A 17 23.82 14.66 -21.56
CA SER A 17 24.45 15.98 -21.66
C SER A 17 25.26 16.08 -22.94
N PRO A 18 25.21 17.23 -23.65
CA PRO A 18 26.06 17.46 -24.83
C PRO A 18 27.54 17.68 -24.47
N LYS A 19 27.86 17.80 -23.17
CA LYS A 19 29.23 18.00 -22.66
C LYS A 19 29.41 17.18 -21.39
N TRP A 20 30.63 16.72 -21.16
CA TRP A 20 31.00 16.08 -19.90
C TRP A 20 30.87 17.07 -18.74
N ALA A 21 30.27 16.60 -17.64
CA ALA A 21 30.13 17.36 -16.41
C ALA A 21 30.61 16.51 -15.23
N GLY A 22 31.39 17.08 -14.32
CA GLY A 22 31.92 16.38 -13.16
C GLY A 22 30.83 15.92 -12.17
N LYS A 23 29.66 16.56 -12.19
CA LYS A 23 28.49 16.23 -11.36
C LYS A 23 27.23 16.20 -12.22
N CYS A 24 26.45 15.16 -12.11
CA CYS A 24 25.18 15.05 -12.84
C CYS A 24 24.13 16.03 -12.27
N PRO A 25 23.54 16.91 -13.12
CA PRO A 25 22.54 17.87 -12.64
C PRO A 25 21.21 17.21 -12.25
N ALA A 26 20.93 15.98 -12.72
CA ALA A 26 19.69 15.29 -12.46
C ALA A 26 19.71 14.46 -11.16
N CYS A 27 20.80 13.70 -10.93
CA CYS A 27 20.91 12.82 -9.75
C CYS A 27 21.97 13.23 -8.74
N GLY A 28 22.83 14.23 -9.07
CA GLY A 28 23.89 14.70 -8.18
C GLY A 28 25.13 13.80 -8.10
N ALA A 29 25.19 12.69 -8.81
CA ALA A 29 26.32 11.76 -8.82
C ALA A 29 27.58 12.41 -9.43
N TRP A 30 28.75 12.12 -8.85
CA TRP A 30 30.02 12.63 -9.31
C TRP A 30 30.70 11.61 -10.24
N ASN A 31 31.37 12.10 -11.30
CA ASN A 31 32.14 11.31 -12.28
C ASN A 31 31.35 10.16 -12.92
N SER A 32 30.05 10.33 -13.09
CA SER A 32 29.11 9.31 -13.59
C SER A 32 28.85 9.41 -15.11
N PHE A 33 29.46 10.36 -15.82
CA PHE A 33 29.28 10.54 -17.27
C PHE A 33 30.25 9.68 -18.08
N VAL A 34 29.70 8.92 -19.02
CA VAL A 34 30.46 8.14 -20.02
C VAL A 34 30.12 8.69 -21.39
N GLU A 35 31.16 8.87 -22.23
CA GLU A 35 31.00 9.32 -23.61
C GLU A 35 30.41 8.19 -24.46
N LYS A 36 29.30 8.46 -25.15
CA LYS A 36 28.65 7.56 -26.08
C LYS A 36 28.63 8.18 -27.47
N VAL A 37 29.29 7.52 -28.42
CA VAL A 37 29.24 7.93 -29.84
C VAL A 37 27.91 7.41 -30.40
N VAL A 38 27.00 8.33 -30.68
CA VAL A 38 25.71 7.99 -31.31
C VAL A 38 25.98 7.79 -32.81
N ARG A 39 26.16 6.55 -33.25
CA ARG A 39 26.07 6.21 -34.67
C ARG A 39 24.59 6.16 -35.02
N ASN A 40 24.15 7.02 -35.93
CA ASN A 40 22.84 6.92 -36.57
C ASN A 40 22.81 5.70 -37.51
N THR A 41 22.92 4.49 -36.99
CA THR A 41 22.45 3.31 -37.68
C THR A 41 20.95 3.29 -37.45
N PRO A 42 20.10 3.19 -38.49
CA PRO A 42 18.67 2.91 -38.25
C PRO A 42 18.61 1.54 -37.57
N VAL A 43 18.42 1.54 -36.27
CA VAL A 43 18.06 0.33 -35.53
C VAL A 43 16.82 -0.18 -36.24
N SER A 44 16.94 -1.30 -36.92
CA SER A 44 15.80 -2.05 -37.43
C SER A 44 14.91 -2.33 -36.21
N ARG A 45 13.89 -1.49 -36.03
CA ARG A 45 12.84 -1.72 -35.03
C ARG A 45 12.34 -3.10 -35.31
N VAL A 46 12.64 -4.07 -34.46
CA VAL A 46 12.01 -5.36 -34.47
C VAL A 46 10.52 -5.07 -34.35
N SER A 47 9.85 -5.06 -35.49
CA SER A 47 8.42 -4.87 -35.57
C SER A 47 7.81 -6.15 -35.02
N LEU A 48 7.39 -6.15 -33.77
CA LEU A 48 6.56 -7.19 -33.16
C LEU A 48 5.14 -7.22 -33.73
N ALA A 49 4.91 -6.51 -34.83
CA ALA A 49 3.63 -6.47 -35.51
C ALA A 49 3.52 -7.65 -36.48
N THR A 50 2.87 -8.69 -36.05
CA THR A 50 2.21 -9.64 -36.94
C THR A 50 0.87 -9.02 -37.35
N GLY A 51 0.83 -8.40 -38.51
CA GLY A 51 -0.38 -7.79 -39.05
C GLY A 51 -0.18 -6.29 -39.31
N GLU A 52 -0.82 -5.80 -40.34
CA GLU A 52 -0.87 -4.37 -40.67
C GLU A 52 -1.28 -3.60 -39.40
N LYS A 53 -0.44 -2.65 -38.98
CA LYS A 53 -0.78 -1.77 -37.85
C LYS A 53 -2.10 -1.10 -38.21
N PRO A 54 -3.16 -1.25 -37.41
CA PRO A 54 -4.34 -0.43 -37.60
C PRO A 54 -3.89 1.02 -37.54
N GLN A 55 -4.13 1.77 -38.63
CA GLN A 55 -3.84 3.21 -38.62
C GLN A 55 -4.68 3.83 -37.51
N VAL A 56 -4.03 4.24 -36.43
CA VAL A 56 -4.70 4.96 -35.34
C VAL A 56 -5.20 6.27 -35.94
N ARG A 57 -6.49 6.39 -36.16
CA ARG A 57 -7.13 7.62 -36.61
C ARG A 57 -7.69 8.36 -35.39
N PRO A 58 -7.58 9.68 -35.35
CA PRO A 58 -8.29 10.45 -34.36
C PRO A 58 -9.79 10.13 -34.41
N MET A 59 -10.40 9.87 -33.27
CA MET A 59 -11.83 9.62 -33.13
C MET A 59 -12.44 10.70 -32.24
N LEU A 60 -13.69 11.06 -32.48
CA LEU A 60 -14.47 11.88 -31.54
C LEU A 60 -14.70 11.08 -30.25
N ILE A 61 -14.66 11.75 -29.11
CA ILE A 61 -14.86 11.10 -27.82
C ILE A 61 -16.23 10.43 -27.72
N ASP A 62 -17.23 11.01 -28.36
CA ASP A 62 -18.61 10.50 -28.41
C ASP A 62 -18.76 9.24 -29.29
N ASP A 63 -17.82 9.00 -30.21
CA ASP A 63 -17.77 7.79 -31.04
C ASP A 63 -17.08 6.60 -30.33
N VAL A 64 -16.46 6.85 -29.18
CA VAL A 64 -15.81 5.80 -28.38
C VAL A 64 -16.90 5.07 -27.57
N ALA A 65 -17.16 3.81 -27.94
CA ALA A 65 -18.07 2.97 -27.16
C ALA A 65 -17.55 2.86 -25.71
N THR A 66 -18.35 3.36 -24.76
CA THR A 66 -18.08 3.30 -23.33
C THR A 66 -18.59 2.02 -22.68
N ASP A 67 -18.62 0.92 -23.41
CA ASP A 67 -18.86 -0.37 -22.80
C ASP A 67 -17.82 -0.56 -21.71
N ALA A 68 -18.28 -0.70 -20.47
CA ALA A 68 -17.44 -0.83 -19.31
C ALA A 68 -16.37 -1.88 -19.62
N LEU A 69 -15.09 -1.47 -19.69
CA LEU A 69 -13.98 -2.37 -19.96
C LEU A 69 -14.10 -3.56 -19.00
N PRO A 70 -14.33 -4.79 -19.50
CA PRO A 70 -14.55 -5.93 -18.62
C PRO A 70 -13.30 -6.12 -17.78
N ARG A 71 -13.42 -5.92 -16.47
CA ARG A 71 -12.31 -6.13 -15.54
C ARG A 71 -12.08 -7.63 -15.38
N ILE A 72 -10.82 -8.02 -15.29
CA ILE A 72 -10.43 -9.38 -14.98
C ILE A 72 -10.54 -9.58 -13.47
N ASP A 73 -11.43 -10.48 -13.07
CA ASP A 73 -11.56 -10.89 -11.68
C ASP A 73 -10.31 -11.70 -11.29
N MET A 74 -9.57 -11.17 -10.29
CA MET A 74 -8.34 -11.81 -9.77
C MET A 74 -8.63 -12.97 -8.82
N ARG A 75 -9.88 -13.36 -8.63
CA ARG A 75 -10.30 -14.41 -7.67
C ARG A 75 -9.83 -14.15 -6.25
N ASP A 76 -9.54 -12.89 -5.94
CA ASP A 76 -9.15 -12.39 -4.65
C ASP A 76 -9.90 -11.09 -4.36
N GLY A 77 -10.78 -11.11 -3.36
CA GLY A 77 -11.68 -10.00 -3.05
C GLY A 77 -10.94 -8.75 -2.57
N GLU A 78 -9.89 -8.94 -1.78
CA GLU A 78 -9.07 -7.84 -1.25
C GLU A 78 -8.24 -7.19 -2.37
N LEU A 79 -7.62 -8.00 -3.23
CA LEU A 79 -6.88 -7.50 -4.39
C LEU A 79 -7.81 -6.81 -5.40
N ASN A 80 -8.97 -7.41 -5.70
CA ASN A 80 -9.96 -6.80 -6.58
C ASN A 80 -10.43 -5.44 -6.05
N ARG A 81 -10.67 -5.32 -4.73
CA ARG A 81 -11.07 -4.06 -4.10
C ARG A 81 -9.99 -2.99 -4.29
N VAL A 82 -8.74 -3.30 -4.01
CA VAL A 82 -7.61 -2.36 -4.16
C VAL A 82 -7.38 -1.98 -5.62
N LEU A 83 -7.65 -2.88 -6.57
CA LEU A 83 -7.60 -2.61 -8.01
C LEU A 83 -8.80 -1.77 -8.49
N GLY A 84 -9.83 -1.60 -7.67
CA GLY A 84 -11.07 -0.88 -8.02
C GLY A 84 -12.08 -1.75 -8.75
N GLY A 85 -12.13 -3.05 -8.44
CA GLY A 85 -13.06 -4.05 -8.98
C GLY A 85 -12.42 -5.07 -9.93
N GLY A 86 -11.11 -5.15 -9.98
CA GLY A 86 -10.36 -6.11 -10.79
C GLY A 86 -9.34 -5.48 -11.74
N LEU A 87 -8.60 -6.31 -12.43
CA LEU A 87 -7.50 -5.90 -13.32
C LEU A 87 -8.03 -5.42 -14.66
N VAL A 88 -7.61 -4.24 -15.09
CA VAL A 88 -8.04 -3.65 -16.38
C VAL A 88 -7.18 -4.21 -17.51
N PRO A 89 -7.78 -4.73 -18.61
CA PRO A 89 -7.03 -5.15 -19.79
C PRO A 89 -6.12 -4.04 -20.32
N GLY A 90 -4.92 -4.40 -20.76
CA GLY A 90 -3.94 -3.43 -21.26
C GLY A 90 -3.34 -2.52 -20.19
N SER A 91 -3.59 -2.76 -18.90
CA SER A 91 -2.99 -2.00 -17.82
C SER A 91 -1.61 -2.52 -17.41
N LEU A 92 -0.77 -1.62 -16.90
CA LEU A 92 0.50 -1.96 -16.27
C LEU A 92 0.39 -1.65 -14.77
N VAL A 93 0.46 -2.70 -13.95
CA VAL A 93 0.33 -2.62 -12.48
C VAL A 93 1.69 -2.90 -11.84
N LEU A 94 2.14 -2.03 -10.95
CA LEU A 94 3.32 -2.25 -10.11
C LEU A 94 2.90 -2.65 -8.70
N LEU A 95 3.32 -3.84 -8.26
CA LEU A 95 3.22 -4.29 -6.89
C LEU A 95 4.58 -4.12 -6.20
N GLY A 96 4.68 -3.09 -5.37
CA GLY A 96 5.87 -2.75 -4.59
C GLY A 96 5.79 -3.25 -3.15
N GLY A 97 6.93 -3.39 -2.48
CA GLY A 97 7.01 -3.75 -1.06
C GLY A 97 8.39 -4.24 -0.67
N GLU A 98 8.66 -4.35 0.64
CA GLU A 98 9.93 -4.87 1.14
C GLU A 98 10.21 -6.30 0.66
N PRO A 99 11.49 -6.70 0.53
CA PRO A 99 11.85 -8.09 0.29
C PRO A 99 11.28 -9.01 1.38
N GLY A 100 10.74 -10.17 0.97
CA GLY A 100 10.16 -11.15 1.91
C GLY A 100 8.76 -10.83 2.45
N ILE A 101 8.13 -9.70 2.08
CA ILE A 101 6.81 -9.32 2.57
C ILE A 101 5.67 -10.21 2.06
N GLY A 102 5.87 -10.94 0.94
CA GLY A 102 4.89 -11.86 0.37
C GLY A 102 4.35 -11.48 -1.01
N LYS A 103 4.95 -10.50 -1.72
CA LYS A 103 4.51 -10.05 -3.05
C LYS A 103 4.36 -11.18 -4.07
N SER A 104 5.44 -11.93 -4.27
CA SER A 104 5.47 -13.07 -5.21
C SER A 104 4.50 -14.17 -4.79
N THR A 105 4.29 -14.35 -3.47
CA THR A 105 3.30 -15.29 -2.93
C THR A 105 1.88 -14.87 -3.27
N LEU A 106 1.54 -13.59 -3.06
CA LEU A 106 0.22 -13.05 -3.39
C LEU A 106 -0.10 -13.22 -4.86
N VAL A 107 0.82 -12.79 -5.74
CA VAL A 107 0.59 -12.87 -7.19
C VAL A 107 0.51 -14.31 -7.65
N LEU A 108 1.41 -15.18 -7.20
CA LEU A 108 1.41 -16.60 -7.57
C LEU A 108 0.11 -17.30 -7.11
N GLN A 109 -0.32 -17.06 -5.86
CA GLN A 109 -1.57 -17.59 -5.31
C GLN A 109 -2.79 -17.17 -6.15
N THR A 110 -2.83 -15.89 -6.50
CA THR A 110 -3.93 -15.31 -7.27
C THR A 110 -4.01 -15.91 -8.68
N ILE A 111 -2.89 -15.93 -9.41
CA ILE A 111 -2.88 -16.46 -10.80
C ILE A 111 -3.12 -17.96 -10.88
N LEU A 112 -2.69 -18.73 -9.88
CA LEU A 112 -3.01 -20.16 -9.81
C LEU A 112 -4.50 -20.41 -9.53
N GLY A 113 -5.19 -19.47 -8.89
CA GLY A 113 -6.64 -19.48 -8.69
C GLY A 113 -7.45 -19.07 -9.93
N MET A 114 -6.82 -18.85 -11.09
CA MET A 114 -7.46 -18.41 -12.34
C MET A 114 -7.33 -19.49 -13.45
N PRO A 115 -8.02 -20.65 -13.34
CA PRO A 115 -7.85 -21.76 -14.28
C PRO A 115 -8.29 -21.42 -15.71
N ASP A 116 -9.20 -20.46 -15.84
CA ASP A 116 -9.78 -20.05 -17.12
C ASP A 116 -8.89 -19.07 -17.91
N ARG A 117 -7.75 -18.65 -17.34
CA ARG A 117 -6.85 -17.67 -17.93
C ARG A 117 -5.47 -18.24 -18.21
N LYS A 118 -4.96 -17.97 -19.39
CA LYS A 118 -3.58 -18.30 -19.74
C LYS A 118 -2.63 -17.23 -19.21
N VAL A 119 -1.82 -17.60 -18.22
CA VAL A 119 -0.88 -16.69 -17.58
C VAL A 119 0.55 -17.08 -17.93
N LEU A 120 1.40 -16.10 -18.21
CA LEU A 120 2.85 -16.27 -18.28
C LEU A 120 3.50 -15.58 -17.07
N TYR A 121 4.14 -16.38 -16.22
CA TYR A 121 4.93 -15.92 -15.09
C TYR A 121 6.41 -15.97 -15.44
N VAL A 122 7.04 -14.81 -15.48
CA VAL A 122 8.47 -14.64 -15.77
C VAL A 122 9.20 -14.35 -14.48
N SER A 123 10.17 -15.17 -14.12
CA SER A 123 11.02 -14.97 -12.94
C SER A 123 12.44 -14.66 -13.36
N GLY A 124 13.00 -13.58 -12.79
CA GLY A 124 14.42 -13.28 -12.89
C GLY A 124 15.21 -13.56 -11.62
N GLU A 125 14.56 -14.06 -10.57
CA GLU A 125 15.18 -14.28 -9.25
C GLU A 125 15.17 -15.76 -8.83
N GLU A 126 14.09 -16.48 -9.13
CA GLU A 126 13.90 -17.86 -8.67
C GLU A 126 13.92 -18.85 -9.83
N SER A 127 14.39 -20.06 -9.54
CA SER A 127 14.33 -21.17 -10.48
C SER A 127 12.91 -21.74 -10.59
N VAL A 128 12.62 -22.44 -11.70
CA VAL A 128 11.32 -23.10 -11.92
C VAL A 128 10.98 -24.06 -10.78
N GLN A 129 11.98 -24.76 -10.23
CA GLN A 129 11.79 -25.69 -9.10
C GLN A 129 11.39 -24.97 -7.82
N GLN A 130 11.99 -23.81 -7.52
CA GLN A 130 11.66 -23.02 -6.33
C GLN A 130 10.22 -22.47 -6.44
N ILE A 131 9.84 -21.95 -7.60
CA ILE A 131 8.46 -21.48 -7.85
C ILE A 131 7.47 -22.65 -7.72
N LYS A 132 7.82 -23.82 -8.25
CA LYS A 132 7.00 -25.02 -8.15
C LYS A 132 6.79 -25.47 -6.71
N LEU A 133 7.83 -25.51 -5.90
CA LEU A 133 7.75 -25.85 -4.46
C LEU A 133 6.85 -24.84 -3.71
N ARG A 134 6.94 -23.56 -4.06
CA ARG A 134 6.05 -22.53 -3.51
C ARG A 134 4.59 -22.76 -3.95
N ALA A 135 4.35 -23.00 -5.24
CA ALA A 135 3.03 -23.26 -5.78
C ALA A 135 2.36 -24.48 -5.12
N ASP A 136 3.09 -25.57 -4.89
CA ASP A 136 2.58 -26.79 -4.25
C ASP A 136 2.18 -26.58 -2.79
N ARG A 137 2.77 -25.60 -2.11
CA ARG A 137 2.42 -25.23 -0.75
C ARG A 137 1.19 -24.35 -0.67
N ILE A 138 0.95 -23.52 -1.70
CA ILE A 138 -0.07 -22.45 -1.66
C ILE A 138 -1.43 -22.95 -2.17
N VAL A 139 -1.47 -23.68 -3.28
CA VAL A 139 -2.72 -24.02 -3.98
C VAL A 139 -2.69 -25.48 -4.43
N HIS A 140 -3.81 -26.20 -4.22
CA HIS A 140 -3.96 -27.59 -4.65
C HIS A 140 -4.52 -27.70 -6.07
N GLU A 141 -5.36 -26.75 -6.52
CA GLU A 141 -5.87 -26.66 -7.89
C GLU A 141 -4.96 -25.73 -8.71
N ARG A 142 -4.61 -26.14 -9.92
CA ARG A 142 -3.65 -25.40 -10.74
C ARG A 142 -4.33 -24.80 -11.94
N GLY A 143 -4.16 -23.48 -12.08
CA GLY A 143 -4.55 -22.75 -13.26
C GLY A 143 -3.63 -23.01 -14.46
N ASN A 144 -3.96 -22.40 -15.58
CA ASN A 144 -3.19 -22.43 -16.83
C ASN A 144 -2.02 -21.41 -16.76
N CYS A 145 -1.05 -21.67 -15.84
CA CYS A 145 0.11 -20.82 -15.60
C CYS A 145 1.37 -21.43 -16.21
N HIS A 146 1.94 -20.74 -17.20
CA HIS A 146 3.24 -21.05 -17.78
C HIS A 146 4.32 -20.29 -17.04
N ILE A 147 5.43 -20.95 -16.71
CA ILE A 147 6.56 -20.33 -15.97
C ILE A 147 7.79 -20.36 -16.86
N VAL A 148 8.52 -19.23 -16.88
CA VAL A 148 9.83 -19.13 -17.52
C VAL A 148 10.78 -18.35 -16.62
N CYS A 149 12.04 -18.82 -16.54
CA CYS A 149 13.12 -18.10 -15.84
C CYS A 149 14.01 -17.45 -16.89
N GLU A 150 13.82 -16.16 -17.07
CA GLU A 150 14.50 -15.34 -18.08
C GLU A 150 14.59 -13.88 -17.63
N THR A 151 15.67 -13.22 -17.99
CA THR A 151 15.91 -11.81 -17.66
C THR A 151 16.00 -10.91 -18.90
N SER A 152 16.32 -11.48 -20.08
CA SER A 152 16.34 -10.74 -21.35
C SER A 152 14.92 -10.48 -21.83
N LEU A 153 14.57 -9.20 -21.95
CA LEU A 153 13.23 -8.79 -22.37
C LEU A 153 12.94 -9.21 -23.83
N GLU A 154 13.95 -9.23 -24.67
CA GLU A 154 13.85 -9.67 -26.07
C GLU A 154 13.45 -11.15 -26.13
N THR A 155 14.07 -12.00 -25.34
CA THR A 155 13.73 -13.42 -25.20
C THR A 155 12.34 -13.62 -24.59
N ILE A 156 11.99 -12.81 -23.58
CA ILE A 156 10.65 -12.83 -22.97
C ILE A 156 9.58 -12.54 -24.03
N PHE A 157 9.78 -11.57 -24.91
CA PHE A 157 8.83 -11.30 -26.00
C PHE A 157 8.68 -12.47 -26.99
N VAL A 158 9.73 -13.26 -27.20
CA VAL A 158 9.61 -14.51 -27.99
C VAL A 158 8.71 -15.51 -27.28
N HIS A 159 8.88 -15.68 -25.96
CA HIS A 159 8.01 -16.55 -25.17
C HIS A 159 6.55 -16.05 -25.14
N ILE A 160 6.33 -14.74 -25.01
CA ILE A 160 5.00 -14.13 -25.08
C ILE A 160 4.31 -14.46 -26.42
N LYS A 161 5.05 -14.35 -27.54
CA LYS A 161 4.51 -14.68 -28.86
C LYS A 161 4.11 -16.16 -28.99
N ASN A 162 4.88 -17.06 -28.38
CA ASN A 162 4.63 -18.49 -28.43
C ASN A 162 3.47 -18.91 -27.51
N VAL A 163 3.41 -18.35 -26.30
CA VAL A 163 2.40 -18.68 -25.29
C VAL A 163 1.09 -17.95 -25.53
N GLN A 164 1.15 -16.70 -26.03
CA GLN A 164 -0.02 -15.80 -26.17
C GLN A 164 -0.82 -15.69 -24.87
N PRO A 165 -0.20 -15.15 -23.80
CA PRO A 165 -0.83 -15.06 -22.50
C PRO A 165 -1.91 -13.96 -22.48
N GLU A 166 -2.94 -14.15 -21.65
CA GLU A 166 -3.97 -13.17 -21.32
C GLU A 166 -3.58 -12.29 -20.11
N LEU A 167 -2.55 -12.70 -19.37
CA LEU A 167 -1.94 -11.97 -18.25
C LEU A 167 -0.45 -12.29 -18.21
N LEU A 168 0.37 -11.24 -18.08
CA LEU A 168 1.82 -11.34 -17.91
C LEU A 168 2.22 -10.92 -16.51
N VAL A 169 3.09 -11.69 -15.86
CA VAL A 169 3.70 -11.35 -14.57
C VAL A 169 5.21 -11.31 -14.72
N ILE A 170 5.86 -10.27 -14.21
CA ILE A 170 7.31 -10.09 -14.18
C ILE A 170 7.77 -10.00 -12.72
N ASP A 171 8.58 -10.95 -12.28
CA ASP A 171 9.09 -11.07 -10.91
C ASP A 171 10.63 -11.26 -10.91
N SER A 172 11.40 -10.19 -10.72
CA SER A 172 11.07 -8.78 -10.50
C SER A 172 11.53 -7.91 -11.66
N ILE A 173 10.96 -6.72 -11.76
CA ILE A 173 11.36 -5.74 -12.80
C ILE A 173 12.83 -5.32 -12.67
N GLN A 174 13.42 -5.40 -11.47
CA GLN A 174 14.82 -5.05 -11.22
C GLN A 174 15.81 -6.03 -11.86
N THR A 175 15.42 -7.25 -12.11
CA THR A 175 16.30 -8.26 -12.73
C THR A 175 16.22 -8.26 -14.26
N MET A 176 15.23 -7.56 -14.83
CA MET A 176 15.05 -7.50 -16.27
C MET A 176 16.09 -6.59 -16.95
N CYS A 177 16.52 -7.00 -18.13
CA CYS A 177 17.44 -6.25 -18.96
C CYS A 177 17.00 -6.26 -20.44
N SER A 178 17.37 -5.21 -21.14
CA SER A 178 17.20 -5.07 -22.59
C SER A 178 18.52 -4.73 -23.23
N GLU A 179 18.79 -5.32 -24.38
CA GLU A 179 19.97 -5.02 -25.20
C GLU A 179 19.96 -3.59 -25.76
N ALA A 180 18.81 -2.92 -25.73
CA ALA A 180 18.68 -1.54 -26.20
C ALA A 180 19.42 -0.51 -25.32
N VAL A 181 19.78 -0.90 -24.09
CA VAL A 181 20.44 -0.02 -23.11
C VAL A 181 21.72 -0.66 -22.60
N ASP A 182 22.83 0.02 -22.87
CA ASP A 182 24.17 -0.41 -22.43
C ASP A 182 24.43 0.02 -20.98
N SER A 183 23.78 -0.69 -20.04
CA SER A 183 23.95 -0.47 -18.60
C SER A 183 23.69 -1.78 -17.84
N SER A 184 24.21 -1.90 -16.62
CA SER A 184 24.08 -3.10 -15.82
C SER A 184 22.62 -3.43 -15.51
N PRO A 185 22.22 -4.72 -15.43
CA PRO A 185 20.94 -5.14 -14.92
C PRO A 185 20.65 -4.51 -13.55
N GLY A 186 19.39 -4.13 -13.29
CA GLY A 186 19.00 -3.44 -12.06
C GLY A 186 19.29 -1.94 -12.03
N SER A 187 20.05 -1.41 -13.01
CA SER A 187 20.24 0.04 -13.14
C SER A 187 18.91 0.72 -13.46
N MET A 188 18.81 1.98 -13.07
CA MET A 188 17.62 2.80 -13.33
C MET A 188 17.28 2.92 -14.81
N ALA A 189 18.30 2.98 -15.67
CA ALA A 189 18.12 3.05 -17.10
C ALA A 189 17.49 1.77 -17.66
N GLN A 190 17.95 0.59 -17.21
CA GLN A 190 17.38 -0.71 -17.59
C GLN A 190 15.95 -0.84 -17.09
N VAL A 191 15.70 -0.57 -15.80
CA VAL A 191 14.35 -0.70 -15.21
C VAL A 191 13.36 0.20 -15.93
N ARG A 192 13.75 1.45 -16.27
CA ARG A 192 12.91 2.39 -17.01
C ARG A 192 12.61 1.91 -18.43
N GLU A 193 13.63 1.47 -19.16
CA GLU A 193 13.46 0.98 -20.54
C GLU A 193 12.58 -0.26 -20.58
N CYS A 194 12.88 -1.27 -19.75
CA CYS A 194 12.10 -2.49 -19.66
C CYS A 194 10.63 -2.20 -19.30
N THR A 195 10.39 -1.30 -18.34
CA THR A 195 9.02 -0.87 -17.97
C THR A 195 8.33 -0.18 -19.14
N GLY A 196 9.02 0.68 -19.89
CA GLY A 196 8.48 1.35 -21.08
C GLY A 196 8.09 0.37 -22.19
N MET A 197 8.94 -0.64 -22.45
CA MET A 197 8.65 -1.69 -23.43
C MET A 197 7.45 -2.54 -23.02
N LEU A 198 7.35 -2.91 -21.73
CA LEU A 198 6.22 -3.68 -21.17
C LEU A 198 4.92 -2.87 -21.17
N LEU A 199 4.98 -1.56 -20.88
CA LEU A 199 3.80 -0.68 -21.01
C LEU A 199 3.29 -0.64 -22.44
N LYS A 200 4.20 -0.49 -23.40
CA LYS A 200 3.84 -0.48 -24.82
C LYS A 200 3.22 -1.82 -25.22
N PHE A 201 3.82 -2.93 -24.82
CA PHE A 201 3.27 -4.26 -25.05
C PHE A 201 1.85 -4.39 -24.49
N ALA A 202 1.64 -3.98 -23.22
CA ALA A 202 0.34 -4.06 -22.58
C ALA A 202 -0.74 -3.29 -23.38
N LYS A 203 -0.43 -2.05 -23.77
CA LYS A 203 -1.36 -1.19 -24.52
C LYS A 203 -1.63 -1.68 -25.93
N ASP A 204 -0.57 -2.10 -26.66
CA ASP A 204 -0.69 -2.52 -28.07
C ASP A 204 -1.44 -3.84 -28.21
N ASN A 205 -1.38 -4.74 -27.21
CA ASN A 205 -1.97 -6.08 -27.26
C ASN A 205 -3.19 -6.24 -26.33
N ASN A 206 -3.56 -5.20 -25.57
CA ASN A 206 -4.64 -5.25 -24.58
C ASN A 206 -4.44 -6.35 -23.52
N VAL A 207 -3.19 -6.72 -23.22
CA VAL A 207 -2.80 -7.71 -22.21
C VAL A 207 -2.32 -6.99 -20.96
N PRO A 208 -2.95 -7.21 -19.79
CA PRO A 208 -2.48 -6.61 -18.56
C PRO A 208 -1.14 -7.22 -18.11
N VAL A 209 -0.31 -6.39 -17.49
CA VAL A 209 1.00 -6.78 -16.98
C VAL A 209 1.11 -6.40 -15.51
N ILE A 210 1.50 -7.37 -14.66
CA ILE A 210 1.83 -7.15 -13.26
C ILE A 210 3.34 -7.18 -13.11
N LEU A 211 3.91 -6.08 -12.64
CA LEU A 211 5.32 -5.95 -12.28
C LEU A 211 5.47 -6.10 -10.78
N ILE A 212 6.32 -7.00 -10.33
CA ILE A 212 6.74 -7.09 -8.94
C ILE A 212 8.02 -6.28 -8.79
N GLY A 213 8.07 -5.42 -7.76
CA GLY A 213 9.21 -4.55 -7.48
C GLY A 213 9.57 -4.48 -6.00
N HIS A 214 10.83 -4.21 -5.69
CA HIS A 214 11.31 -3.99 -4.33
C HIS A 214 11.30 -2.51 -3.98
N ILE A 215 10.94 -2.19 -2.73
CA ILE A 215 10.99 -0.85 -2.14
C ILE A 215 12.16 -0.84 -1.16
N THR A 216 12.91 0.26 -1.09
CA THR A 216 13.95 0.45 -0.07
C THR A 216 13.33 0.73 1.30
N LYS A 217 14.13 0.54 2.38
CA LYS A 217 13.72 0.77 3.79
C LYS A 217 13.20 2.19 4.07
N ASP A 218 13.53 3.16 3.25
CA ASP A 218 13.05 4.54 3.37
C ASP A 218 11.66 4.75 2.75
N GLY A 219 10.96 3.66 2.37
CA GLY A 219 9.64 3.72 1.74
C GLY A 219 9.65 4.22 0.29
N ALA A 220 10.83 4.48 -0.27
CA ALA A 220 10.99 4.78 -1.68
C ALA A 220 11.13 3.46 -2.47
N ILE A 221 10.41 3.32 -3.57
CA ILE A 221 10.65 2.23 -4.51
C ILE A 221 12.10 2.31 -4.93
N ALA A 222 12.86 1.19 -4.79
CA ALA A 222 14.25 1.11 -5.24
C ALA A 222 14.28 1.22 -6.77
N GLY A 223 14.66 2.41 -7.21
CA GLY A 223 14.40 2.84 -8.55
C GLY A 223 13.16 3.74 -8.54
N PRO A 224 13.33 5.01 -8.82
CA PRO A 224 12.67 6.13 -8.21
C PRO A 224 11.19 6.21 -8.57
N LYS A 225 10.51 7.16 -8.00
CA LYS A 225 9.23 7.78 -8.39
C LYS A 225 8.96 7.84 -9.92
N ILE A 226 9.97 7.56 -10.73
CA ILE A 226 9.89 7.43 -12.20
C ILE A 226 8.95 6.29 -12.63
N LEU A 227 8.97 5.12 -11.97
CA LEU A 227 8.07 4.01 -12.31
C LEU A 227 6.62 4.35 -11.97
N GLU A 228 6.40 5.08 -10.88
CA GLU A 228 5.06 5.53 -10.50
C GLU A 228 4.41 6.40 -11.59
N HIS A 229 5.20 7.17 -12.33
CA HIS A 229 4.69 7.99 -13.43
C HIS A 229 4.39 7.17 -14.69
N ILE A 230 5.15 6.10 -14.93
CA ILE A 230 5.02 5.26 -16.13
C ILE A 230 3.83 4.32 -16.02
N VAL A 231 3.67 3.63 -14.87
CA VAL A 231 2.63 2.62 -14.68
C VAL A 231 1.25 3.22 -14.46
N ASP A 232 0.20 2.46 -14.73
CA ASP A 232 -1.19 2.88 -14.55
C ASP A 232 -1.64 2.76 -13.08
N VAL A 233 -1.19 1.72 -12.39
CA VAL A 233 -1.55 1.40 -11.01
C VAL A 233 -0.28 1.10 -10.21
N VAL A 234 -0.18 1.65 -9.01
CA VAL A 234 0.86 1.33 -8.01
C VAL A 234 0.19 0.82 -6.76
N ILE A 235 0.50 -0.39 -6.39
CA ILE A 235 0.04 -1.02 -5.17
C ILE A 235 1.26 -1.27 -4.29
N GLN A 236 1.20 -0.91 -3.03
CA GLN A 236 2.23 -1.15 -2.05
C GLN A 236 1.78 -2.21 -1.07
N PHE A 237 2.63 -3.21 -0.86
CA PHE A 237 2.43 -4.25 0.12
C PHE A 237 3.28 -3.92 1.34
N GLU A 238 2.63 -3.61 2.45
CA GLU A 238 3.21 -3.13 3.70
C GLU A 238 3.02 -4.16 4.80
N GLY A 239 3.86 -4.12 5.82
CA GLY A 239 3.75 -4.92 7.02
C GLY A 239 5.11 -5.11 7.68
N ASP A 240 5.11 -5.42 8.95
CA ASP A 240 6.30 -5.80 9.69
C ASP A 240 6.47 -7.33 9.65
N GLN A 241 7.70 -7.82 9.49
CA GLN A 241 8.00 -9.26 9.47
C GLN A 241 7.64 -9.97 10.79
N HIS A 242 7.52 -9.21 11.87
CA HIS A 242 7.14 -9.73 13.19
C HIS A 242 5.64 -9.87 13.40
N TYR A 243 4.81 -9.25 12.52
CA TYR A 243 3.36 -9.33 12.61
C TYR A 243 2.78 -10.27 11.56
N LEU A 244 1.66 -10.91 11.91
CA LEU A 244 0.97 -11.86 11.02
C LEU A 244 0.24 -11.18 9.86
N TYR A 245 -0.05 -9.88 9.98
CA TYR A 245 -0.87 -9.15 9.01
C TYR A 245 -0.02 -8.37 8.03
N ARG A 246 -0.55 -8.27 6.80
CA ARG A 246 -0.01 -7.49 5.69
C ARG A 246 -1.11 -6.61 5.12
N VAL A 247 -0.76 -5.39 4.77
CA VAL A 247 -1.67 -4.41 4.20
C VAL A 247 -1.30 -4.15 2.75
N LEU A 248 -2.26 -4.28 1.88
CA LEU A 248 -2.14 -3.93 0.47
C LEU A 248 -2.80 -2.56 0.26
N ARG A 249 -2.02 -1.57 -0.14
CA ARG A 249 -2.46 -0.18 -0.29
C ARG A 249 -2.33 0.29 -1.73
N SER A 250 -3.35 0.94 -2.25
CA SER A 250 -3.28 1.63 -3.54
C SER A 250 -2.62 3.00 -3.37
N ILE A 251 -1.46 3.20 -3.99
CA ILE A 251 -0.74 4.49 -4.00
C ILE A 251 -1.16 5.33 -5.19
N LYS A 252 -1.39 4.67 -6.32
CA LYS A 252 -1.86 5.29 -7.57
C LYS A 252 -2.80 4.32 -8.27
N ASN A 253 -3.95 4.81 -8.73
CA ASN A 253 -4.87 4.02 -9.54
C ASN A 253 -5.59 4.92 -10.56
N ARG A 254 -5.30 4.74 -11.85
CA ARG A 254 -5.97 5.49 -12.93
C ARG A 254 -7.40 5.00 -13.19
N PHE A 255 -7.76 3.84 -12.67
CA PHE A 255 -9.02 3.15 -12.97
C PHE A 255 -9.96 3.05 -11.77
N GLY A 256 -9.54 3.55 -10.61
CA GLY A 256 -10.32 3.45 -9.38
C GLY A 256 -9.80 4.34 -8.26
N SER A 257 -10.40 4.17 -7.09
CA SER A 257 -10.00 4.89 -5.87
C SER A 257 -8.63 4.41 -5.37
N THR A 258 -7.81 5.33 -4.85
CA THR A 258 -6.60 5.01 -4.08
C THR A 258 -6.86 4.87 -2.59
N ALA A 259 -8.12 5.01 -2.19
CA ALA A 259 -8.53 4.98 -0.79
C ALA A 259 -8.84 3.56 -0.27
N GLU A 260 -8.66 2.53 -1.10
CA GLU A 260 -8.96 1.15 -0.73
C GLU A 260 -7.75 0.44 -0.15
N LEU A 261 -8.02 -0.42 0.85
CA LEU A 261 -7.04 -1.30 1.46
C LEU A 261 -7.43 -2.76 1.31
N GLY A 262 -6.43 -3.62 1.12
CA GLY A 262 -6.56 -5.05 1.28
C GLY A 262 -5.80 -5.51 2.53
N ILE A 263 -6.38 -6.39 3.32
CA ILE A 263 -5.71 -6.94 4.50
C ILE A 263 -5.58 -8.45 4.36
N TYR A 264 -4.38 -8.93 4.61
CA TYR A 264 -4.03 -10.33 4.53
C TYR A 264 -3.36 -10.82 5.81
N GLU A 265 -3.64 -12.04 6.17
CA GLU A 265 -2.92 -12.77 7.19
C GLU A 265 -1.90 -13.70 6.52
N MET A 266 -0.64 -13.60 6.94
CA MET A 266 0.41 -14.49 6.47
C MET A 266 0.30 -15.85 7.20
N ARG A 267 0.06 -16.91 6.44
CA ARG A 267 0.00 -18.29 6.93
C ARG A 267 1.04 -19.17 6.26
N ARG A 268 1.20 -20.38 6.78
CA ARG A 268 2.13 -21.36 6.21
C ARG A 268 1.73 -21.75 4.79
N GLU A 269 0.43 -21.81 4.50
CA GLU A 269 -0.18 -22.19 3.22
C GLU A 269 -0.28 -21.00 2.24
N GLY A 270 0.11 -19.79 2.63
CA GLY A 270 0.03 -18.60 1.80
C GLY A 270 -0.64 -17.42 2.51
N LEU A 271 -1.27 -16.53 1.76
CA LEU A 271 -1.95 -15.34 2.25
C LEU A 271 -3.46 -15.60 2.32
N ARG A 272 -4.02 -15.43 3.51
CA ARG A 272 -5.47 -15.48 3.74
C ARG A 272 -6.04 -14.06 3.72
N GLN A 273 -7.07 -13.85 2.92
CA GLN A 273 -7.83 -12.59 2.92
C GLN A 273 -8.52 -12.37 4.26
N VAL A 274 -8.45 -11.14 4.76
CA VAL A 274 -9.10 -10.71 6.00
C VAL A 274 -10.29 -9.84 5.64
N THR A 275 -11.46 -10.43 5.59
CA THR A 275 -12.72 -9.75 5.22
C THR A 275 -13.24 -8.85 6.33
N ASN A 276 -12.90 -9.15 7.58
CA ASN A 276 -13.26 -8.33 8.75
C ASN A 276 -12.01 -8.01 9.59
N PRO A 277 -11.31 -6.92 9.29
CA PRO A 277 -10.12 -6.51 10.04
C PRO A 277 -10.38 -6.30 11.52
N SER A 278 -11.54 -5.79 11.87
CA SER A 278 -11.88 -5.46 13.26
C SER A 278 -11.90 -6.68 14.18
N GLU A 279 -12.37 -7.84 13.70
CA GLU A 279 -12.37 -9.07 14.50
C GLU A 279 -10.97 -9.53 14.89
N LEU A 280 -9.97 -9.22 14.06
CA LEU A 280 -8.59 -9.61 14.27
C LEU A 280 -7.78 -8.57 15.04
N LEU A 281 -8.17 -7.29 14.94
CA LEU A 281 -7.48 -6.17 15.58
C LEU A 281 -7.99 -5.88 16.99
N LEU A 282 -9.10 -6.50 17.36
CA LEU A 282 -9.62 -6.47 18.73
C LEU A 282 -9.16 -7.76 19.43
N SER A 283 -8.36 -7.60 20.45
CA SER A 283 -8.01 -8.71 21.37
C SER A 283 -9.28 -9.28 22.00
N GLU A 284 -9.22 -10.53 22.48
CA GLU A 284 -10.29 -11.01 23.37
C GLU A 284 -10.50 -9.96 24.46
N ARG A 285 -11.75 -9.51 24.63
CA ARG A 285 -12.13 -8.43 25.54
C ARG A 285 -11.71 -8.80 26.97
N HIS A 286 -10.47 -8.46 27.32
CA HIS A 286 -9.94 -8.71 28.64
C HIS A 286 -10.52 -7.71 29.64
N LYS A 287 -11.38 -8.19 30.52
CA LYS A 287 -11.88 -7.39 31.65
C LYS A 287 -10.76 -7.18 32.68
N GLY A 288 -10.69 -5.99 33.25
CA GLY A 288 -9.78 -5.65 34.34
C GLY A 288 -8.40 -5.13 33.87
N MET A 289 -8.23 -4.78 32.60
CA MET A 289 -6.96 -4.21 32.11
C MET A 289 -7.07 -2.70 31.90
N SER A 290 -6.21 -1.94 32.56
CA SER A 290 -6.03 -0.51 32.27
C SER A 290 -5.15 -0.29 31.04
N GLY A 291 -5.22 0.91 30.47
CA GLY A 291 -4.36 1.31 29.35
C GLY A 291 -4.86 0.86 27.98
N VAL A 292 -6.07 0.39 27.85
CA VAL A 292 -6.65 -0.08 26.58
C VAL A 292 -7.89 0.73 26.21
N ALA A 293 -7.94 1.22 24.96
CA ALA A 293 -9.12 1.90 24.41
C ALA A 293 -9.38 1.46 22.96
N ILE A 294 -10.64 1.40 22.57
CA ILE A 294 -11.04 1.01 21.21
C ILE A 294 -11.35 2.25 20.39
N ALA A 295 -10.60 2.41 19.31
CA ALA A 295 -10.80 3.48 18.33
C ALA A 295 -11.61 2.97 17.13
N SER A 296 -12.54 3.80 16.63
CA SER A 296 -13.11 3.61 15.30
C SER A 296 -12.33 4.44 14.29
N ALA A 297 -11.53 3.76 13.49
CA ALA A 297 -10.69 4.33 12.45
C ALA A 297 -11.32 4.12 11.06
N ILE A 298 -10.91 4.94 10.12
CA ILE A 298 -11.18 4.74 8.69
C ILE A 298 -9.86 4.80 7.93
N GLU A 299 -9.65 3.82 7.11
CA GLU A 299 -8.60 3.85 6.12
C GLU A 299 -9.25 3.76 4.73
N GLY A 300 -9.05 4.80 3.95
CA GLY A 300 -9.74 4.92 2.68
C GLY A 300 -11.25 5.07 2.81
N VAL A 301 -12.00 4.05 2.42
CA VAL A 301 -13.46 4.00 2.57
C VAL A 301 -13.93 2.98 3.60
N SER A 302 -13.04 2.15 4.09
CA SER A 302 -13.37 1.04 4.99
C SER A 302 -13.25 1.44 6.46
N PRO A 303 -14.34 1.42 7.23
CA PRO A 303 -14.29 1.58 8.68
C PRO A 303 -13.76 0.29 9.33
N PHE A 304 -13.01 0.43 10.40
CA PHE A 304 -12.57 -0.69 11.25
C PHE A 304 -12.35 -0.22 12.68
N LEU A 305 -12.48 -1.14 13.61
CA LEU A 305 -12.14 -0.89 15.00
C LEU A 305 -10.75 -1.41 15.30
N ILE A 306 -10.00 -0.65 16.11
CA ILE A 306 -8.63 -0.97 16.47
C ILE A 306 -8.36 -0.64 17.92
N GLU A 307 -7.54 -1.44 18.54
CA GLU A 307 -7.14 -1.27 19.93
C GLU A 307 -5.91 -0.36 20.01
N ALA A 308 -6.02 0.70 20.81
CA ALA A 308 -4.93 1.55 21.24
C ALA A 308 -4.52 1.12 22.66
N GLN A 309 -3.27 0.69 22.81
CA GLN A 309 -2.70 0.25 24.08
C GLN A 309 -1.68 1.27 24.57
N ALA A 310 -1.77 1.69 25.80
CA ALA A 310 -0.82 2.61 26.41
C ALA A 310 -0.28 2.08 27.72
N LEU A 311 1.01 2.33 27.98
CA LEU A 311 1.65 2.09 29.27
C LEU A 311 2.27 3.38 29.74
N VAL A 312 1.87 3.83 30.93
CA VAL A 312 2.39 5.02 31.59
C VAL A 312 3.06 4.64 32.89
N SER A 313 4.33 4.98 33.04
CA SER A 313 5.09 4.73 34.25
C SER A 313 5.84 5.98 34.71
N THR A 314 6.37 5.97 35.94
CA THR A 314 7.22 7.06 36.41
C THR A 314 8.59 6.93 35.77
N ALA A 315 9.12 8.03 35.20
CA ALA A 315 10.43 8.02 34.56
C ALA A 315 11.54 7.68 35.55
N ALA A 316 12.22 6.55 35.34
CA ALA A 316 13.26 6.07 36.26
C ALA A 316 14.60 6.85 36.13
N TYR A 317 14.88 7.41 34.95
CA TYR A 317 16.20 7.98 34.61
C TYR A 317 16.19 9.49 34.36
N GLY A 318 15.26 10.22 34.95
CA GLY A 318 15.21 11.70 34.90
C GLY A 318 14.72 12.29 33.57
N THR A 319 14.91 11.65 32.43
CA THR A 319 14.40 12.08 31.13
C THR A 319 13.28 11.16 30.68
N PRO A 320 12.03 11.66 30.59
CA PRO A 320 10.88 10.84 30.19
C PRO A 320 11.05 10.25 28.77
N GLN A 321 10.83 8.96 28.65
CA GLN A 321 10.81 8.27 27.37
C GLN A 321 9.40 8.27 26.77
N ARG A 322 9.34 8.55 25.47
CA ARG A 322 8.07 8.58 24.73
C ARG A 322 8.24 7.80 23.43
N SER A 323 7.54 6.70 23.30
CA SER A 323 7.61 5.81 22.16
C SER A 323 6.21 5.46 21.67
N ALA A 324 6.03 5.46 20.34
CA ALA A 324 4.78 5.08 19.72
C ALA A 324 5.05 4.10 18.57
N THR A 325 4.29 3.01 18.53
CA THR A 325 4.25 2.04 17.44
C THR A 325 2.88 2.12 16.77
N GLY A 326 2.85 2.24 15.45
CA GLY A 326 1.60 2.35 14.70
C GLY A 326 0.91 3.72 14.73
N PHE A 327 1.44 4.70 15.48
CA PHE A 327 0.95 6.07 15.62
C PHE A 327 2.09 7.08 15.47
N ASP A 328 1.78 8.29 15.01
CA ASP A 328 2.79 9.34 14.87
C ASP A 328 3.27 9.87 16.24
N GLY A 329 4.56 9.73 16.53
CA GLY A 329 5.13 10.14 17.82
C GLY A 329 5.07 11.65 18.06
N ARG A 330 5.09 12.50 17.01
CA ARG A 330 4.92 13.96 17.16
C ARG A 330 3.48 14.27 17.54
N ARG A 331 2.51 13.58 16.92
CA ARG A 331 1.10 13.72 17.28
C ARG A 331 0.85 13.29 18.73
N MET A 332 1.42 12.16 19.16
CA MET A 332 1.34 11.72 20.56
C MET A 332 1.87 12.79 21.52
N ASN A 333 3.02 13.40 21.24
CA ASN A 333 3.58 14.47 22.08
C ASN A 333 2.67 15.70 22.15
N MET A 334 1.98 16.06 21.06
CA MET A 334 0.99 17.13 21.06
C MET A 334 -0.22 16.79 21.96
N LEU A 335 -0.71 15.56 21.88
CA LEU A 335 -1.82 15.07 22.70
C LEU A 335 -1.45 15.04 24.19
N LEU A 336 -0.24 14.64 24.55
CA LEU A 336 0.28 14.72 25.93
C LEU A 336 0.29 16.15 26.45
N ALA A 337 0.71 17.12 25.64
CA ALA A 337 0.69 18.52 26.01
C ALA A 337 -0.76 19.06 26.23
N VAL A 338 -1.74 18.57 25.46
CA VAL A 338 -3.16 18.89 25.68
C VAL A 338 -3.63 18.34 27.03
N LEU A 339 -3.33 17.07 27.33
CA LEU A 339 -3.67 16.45 28.63
C LEU A 339 -3.09 17.20 29.81
N GLU A 340 -1.83 17.65 29.72
CA GLU A 340 -1.20 18.42 30.79
C GLU A 340 -1.82 19.82 30.95
N LYS A 341 -1.93 20.56 29.86
CA LYS A 341 -2.30 21.97 29.92
C LYS A 341 -3.79 22.21 30.06
N ARG A 342 -4.64 21.35 29.49
CA ARG A 342 -6.10 21.56 29.45
C ARG A 342 -6.84 20.72 30.48
N VAL A 343 -6.35 19.52 30.74
CA VAL A 343 -7.04 18.59 31.66
C VAL A 343 -6.35 18.52 33.03
N GLY A 344 -5.07 18.97 33.13
CA GLY A 344 -4.37 19.08 34.38
C GLY A 344 -3.62 17.83 34.84
N PHE A 345 -3.45 16.84 33.97
CA PHE A 345 -2.69 15.63 34.29
C PHE A 345 -1.18 15.89 34.28
N LYS A 346 -0.45 15.39 35.29
CA LYS A 346 1.00 15.54 35.40
C LYS A 346 1.72 14.41 34.66
N LEU A 347 1.99 14.61 33.37
CA LEU A 347 2.66 13.63 32.49
C LEU A 347 4.11 14.02 32.16
N ALA A 348 4.59 15.20 32.57
CA ALA A 348 5.92 15.71 32.27
C ALA A 348 7.04 14.78 32.74
N GLN A 349 6.85 14.05 33.84
CA GLN A 349 7.83 13.14 34.45
C GLN A 349 7.42 11.67 34.30
N LYS A 350 6.60 11.35 33.28
CA LYS A 350 6.14 10.01 33.00
C LYS A 350 6.70 9.49 31.69
N ASP A 351 7.14 8.24 31.69
CA ASP A 351 7.37 7.47 30.48
C ASP A 351 6.02 7.09 29.88
N VAL A 352 5.90 7.22 28.56
CA VAL A 352 4.68 6.90 27.84
C VAL A 352 5.02 6.03 26.63
N TYR A 353 4.49 4.83 26.62
CA TYR A 353 4.57 3.88 25.52
C TYR A 353 3.19 3.69 24.93
N LEU A 354 3.07 3.83 23.62
CA LEU A 354 1.83 3.65 22.88
C LEU A 354 2.02 2.59 21.79
N ASN A 355 1.08 1.68 21.68
CA ASN A 355 1.06 0.66 20.65
C ASN A 355 -0.34 0.57 20.02
N ILE A 356 -0.42 0.63 18.70
CA ILE A 356 -1.64 0.30 17.97
C ILE A 356 -1.60 -1.20 17.65
N ALA A 357 -2.63 -1.93 18.06
CA ALA A 357 -2.67 -3.37 17.90
C ALA A 357 -2.57 -3.83 16.45
N GLY A 358 -2.08 -5.05 16.22
CA GLY A 358 -1.96 -5.64 14.88
C GLY A 358 -0.82 -5.11 14.02
N GLY A 359 0.03 -4.18 14.53
CA GLY A 359 1.18 -3.64 13.80
C GLY A 359 0.81 -2.72 12.63
N LEU A 360 -0.43 -2.26 12.58
CA LEU A 360 -0.90 -1.33 11.57
C LEU A 360 -0.45 0.10 11.90
N ARG A 361 -0.04 0.85 10.88
CA ARG A 361 0.14 2.29 11.01
C ARG A 361 -1.17 2.99 10.66
N VAL A 362 -1.78 3.67 11.62
CA VAL A 362 -3.03 4.40 11.45
C VAL A 362 -2.74 5.90 11.38
N ASN A 363 -3.16 6.53 10.28
CA ASN A 363 -2.97 7.96 10.06
C ASN A 363 -4.26 8.77 10.25
N ASP A 364 -5.36 8.11 10.63
CA ASP A 364 -6.65 8.76 10.86
C ASP A 364 -6.67 9.55 12.18
N PRO A 365 -6.84 10.89 12.17
CA PRO A 365 -6.90 11.68 13.40
C PRO A 365 -8.06 11.31 14.33
N ALA A 366 -9.07 10.62 13.82
CA ALA A 366 -10.21 10.18 14.63
C ALA A 366 -9.83 9.26 15.79
N ILE A 367 -8.64 8.63 15.76
CA ILE A 367 -8.18 7.78 16.86
C ILE A 367 -7.57 8.55 18.04
N ASP A 368 -7.36 9.87 17.92
CA ASP A 368 -6.76 10.70 18.98
C ASP A 368 -7.48 10.53 20.32
N LEU A 369 -8.82 10.53 20.30
CA LEU A 369 -9.62 10.38 21.53
C LEU A 369 -9.33 9.05 22.23
N ALA A 370 -9.22 7.96 21.48
CA ALA A 370 -8.87 6.65 22.05
C ALA A 370 -7.42 6.63 22.58
N VAL A 371 -6.49 7.23 21.84
CA VAL A 371 -5.09 7.34 22.28
C VAL A 371 -4.98 8.05 23.63
N ILE A 372 -5.61 9.23 23.79
CA ILE A 372 -5.57 9.95 25.07
C ILE A 372 -6.32 9.22 26.17
N SER A 373 -7.40 8.52 25.85
CA SER A 373 -8.17 7.72 26.81
C SER A 373 -7.37 6.51 27.31
N ALA A 374 -6.64 5.82 26.41
CA ALA A 374 -5.74 4.71 26.77
C ALA A 374 -4.60 5.20 27.68
N ILE A 375 -3.98 6.35 27.35
CA ILE A 375 -2.92 6.95 28.16
C ILE A 375 -3.43 7.31 29.57
N LEU A 376 -4.61 7.90 29.68
CA LEU A 376 -5.19 8.22 30.99
C LEU A 376 -5.62 6.99 31.77
N SER A 377 -6.22 6.02 31.11
CA SER A 377 -6.58 4.73 31.72
C SER A 377 -5.35 4.09 32.37
N SER A 378 -4.21 4.03 31.65
CA SER A 378 -2.95 3.51 32.20
C SER A 378 -2.38 4.39 33.32
N ASN A 379 -2.46 5.73 33.20
CA ASN A 379 -1.92 6.62 34.20
C ASN A 379 -2.69 6.58 35.55
N MET A 380 -4.00 6.32 35.48
CA MET A 380 -4.88 6.22 36.65
C MET A 380 -5.06 4.79 37.13
N ASP A 381 -4.61 3.81 36.36
CA ASP A 381 -4.85 2.38 36.55
C ASP A 381 -6.35 2.02 36.63
N VAL A 382 -7.15 2.62 35.72
CA VAL A 382 -8.60 2.43 35.65
C VAL A 382 -8.96 1.87 34.26
N GLU A 383 -9.72 0.77 34.26
CA GLU A 383 -10.23 0.14 33.04
C GLU A 383 -11.22 1.05 32.30
N ILE A 384 -11.19 1.00 30.96
CA ILE A 384 -12.25 1.54 30.10
C ILE A 384 -13.23 0.38 29.80
N GLU A 385 -14.51 0.61 29.96
CA GLU A 385 -15.53 -0.42 29.68
C GLU A 385 -15.33 -1.02 28.28
N PRO A 386 -15.11 -2.35 28.14
CA PRO A 386 -14.76 -3.00 26.87
C PRO A 386 -15.84 -2.90 25.78
N THR A 387 -17.05 -2.47 26.14
CA THR A 387 -18.17 -2.28 25.21
C THR A 387 -18.27 -0.87 24.65
N ILE A 388 -17.33 0.03 25.03
CA ILE A 388 -17.25 1.40 24.56
C ILE A 388 -16.18 1.49 23.47
N CYS A 389 -16.51 2.14 22.38
CA CYS A 389 -15.53 2.59 21.40
C CYS A 389 -15.65 4.09 21.15
N MET A 390 -14.68 4.69 20.46
CA MET A 390 -14.67 6.13 20.29
C MET A 390 -14.06 6.56 18.98
N ALA A 391 -14.50 7.73 18.49
CA ALA A 391 -13.92 8.43 17.35
C ALA A 391 -13.94 9.93 17.62
N GLY A 392 -12.80 10.60 17.50
CA GLY A 392 -12.73 12.04 17.67
C GLY A 392 -11.31 12.57 17.47
N GLU A 393 -11.15 13.58 16.66
CA GLU A 393 -9.89 14.32 16.55
C GLU A 393 -9.78 15.29 17.74
N VAL A 394 -8.61 15.34 18.37
CA VAL A 394 -8.35 16.23 19.51
C VAL A 394 -7.59 17.46 19.05
N GLY A 395 -8.18 18.63 19.24
CA GLY A 395 -7.52 19.91 18.98
C GLY A 395 -6.67 20.41 20.16
N LEU A 396 -5.77 21.35 19.90
CA LEU A 396 -4.83 21.89 20.89
C LEU A 396 -5.50 22.67 22.05
N SER A 397 -6.74 23.09 21.86
CA SER A 397 -7.53 23.74 22.92
C SER A 397 -8.32 22.76 23.79
N GLY A 398 -8.21 21.45 23.51
CA GLY A 398 -8.97 20.39 24.17
C GLY A 398 -10.37 20.18 23.58
N GLU A 399 -10.69 20.81 22.45
CA GLU A 399 -11.93 20.56 21.71
C GLU A 399 -11.87 19.22 20.97
N ILE A 400 -13.03 18.56 20.86
CA ILE A 400 -13.22 17.38 20.01
C ILE A 400 -13.78 17.83 18.67
N ARG A 401 -12.97 17.65 17.63
CA ARG A 401 -13.26 18.06 16.25
C ARG A 401 -14.05 17.01 15.48
N PRO A 402 -14.86 17.43 14.48
CA PRO A 402 -15.58 16.50 13.64
C PRO A 402 -14.64 15.58 12.86
N VAL A 403 -15.10 14.36 12.66
CA VAL A 403 -14.37 13.33 11.89
C VAL A 403 -15.17 12.96 10.63
N ASN A 404 -14.45 12.46 9.64
CA ASN A 404 -15.06 12.05 8.39
C ASN A 404 -15.89 10.77 8.55
N ARG A 405 -16.96 10.61 7.74
CA ARG A 405 -17.73 9.37 7.58
C ARG A 405 -18.25 8.79 8.90
N ILE A 406 -18.78 9.65 9.76
CA ILE A 406 -19.24 9.28 11.10
C ILE A 406 -20.30 8.16 11.07
N GLU A 407 -21.20 8.14 10.09
CA GLU A 407 -22.21 7.12 9.93
C GLU A 407 -21.62 5.72 9.75
N GLN A 408 -20.58 5.61 8.93
CA GLN A 408 -19.89 4.34 8.68
C GLN A 408 -19.18 3.84 9.94
N ARG A 409 -18.59 4.76 10.73
CA ARG A 409 -17.94 4.43 12.01
C ARG A 409 -18.94 3.88 13.03
N ILE A 410 -20.09 4.55 13.15
CA ILE A 410 -21.16 4.12 14.05
C ILE A 410 -21.74 2.77 13.60
N ALA A 411 -21.97 2.59 12.31
CA ALA A 411 -22.50 1.34 11.76
C ALA A 411 -21.56 0.16 11.98
N GLU A 412 -20.24 0.34 11.81
CA GLU A 412 -19.27 -0.73 12.06
C GLU A 412 -19.18 -1.06 13.54
N ALA A 413 -19.20 -0.06 14.44
CA ALA A 413 -19.23 -0.29 15.88
C ALA A 413 -20.46 -1.10 16.31
N ALA A 414 -21.64 -0.74 15.79
CA ALA A 414 -22.89 -1.45 16.05
C ALA A 414 -22.84 -2.91 15.55
N LYS A 415 -22.36 -3.12 14.33
CA LYS A 415 -22.19 -4.43 13.70
C LYS A 415 -21.30 -5.37 14.53
N LEU A 416 -20.26 -4.83 15.16
CA LEU A 416 -19.33 -5.57 16.02
C LEU A 416 -19.82 -5.74 17.48
N GLY A 417 -21.05 -5.30 17.76
CA GLY A 417 -21.71 -5.51 19.05
C GLY A 417 -21.21 -4.60 20.18
N PHE A 418 -20.65 -3.43 19.85
CA PHE A 418 -20.40 -2.38 20.85
C PHE A 418 -21.71 -1.79 21.33
N LYS A 419 -21.77 -1.47 22.64
CA LYS A 419 -22.98 -0.88 23.24
C LYS A 419 -23.02 0.63 23.10
N GLN A 420 -21.83 1.27 23.15
CA GLN A 420 -21.69 2.70 23.15
C GLN A 420 -20.55 3.16 22.22
N ILE A 421 -20.77 4.30 21.57
CA ILE A 421 -19.72 5.00 20.80
C ILE A 421 -19.67 6.47 21.18
N ILE A 422 -18.48 6.96 21.59
CA ILE A 422 -18.23 8.37 21.88
C ILE A 422 -17.81 9.07 20.59
N VAL A 423 -18.50 10.15 20.22
CA VAL A 423 -18.30 10.85 18.95
C VAL A 423 -18.36 12.38 19.11
N PRO A 424 -17.78 13.16 18.17
CA PRO A 424 -17.88 14.60 18.22
C PRO A 424 -19.34 15.06 18.08
N ARG A 425 -19.79 15.94 18.97
CA ARG A 425 -21.13 16.51 18.95
C ARG A 425 -21.48 17.19 17.64
N SER A 426 -20.49 17.82 17.01
CA SER A 426 -20.64 18.50 15.72
C SER A 426 -20.99 17.58 14.55
N ASN A 427 -20.63 16.29 14.62
CA ASN A 427 -20.95 15.32 13.59
C ASN A 427 -22.42 14.88 13.59
N LEU A 428 -23.15 15.09 14.70
CA LEU A 428 -24.51 14.59 14.84
C LEU A 428 -25.58 15.59 14.31
N LYS A 429 -25.20 16.75 13.84
CA LYS A 429 -26.14 17.71 13.28
C LYS A 429 -26.81 17.13 12.03
N GLY A 430 -28.12 16.90 12.12
CA GLY A 430 -28.92 16.36 11.02
C GLY A 430 -28.82 14.83 10.82
N LEU A 431 -28.11 14.12 11.70
CA LEU A 431 -27.98 12.67 11.63
C LEU A 431 -28.99 11.98 12.57
N ASP A 432 -29.80 11.09 12.00
CA ASP A 432 -30.63 10.18 12.80
C ASP A 432 -29.79 9.02 13.30
N VAL A 433 -29.43 9.04 14.59
CA VAL A 433 -28.60 8.01 15.24
C VAL A 433 -29.41 6.80 15.71
N SER A 434 -30.74 6.90 15.82
CA SER A 434 -31.59 5.82 16.34
C SER A 434 -31.57 4.56 15.46
N ARG A 435 -31.27 4.72 14.18
CA ARG A 435 -31.21 3.64 13.19
C ARG A 435 -30.04 2.66 13.38
N PHE A 436 -29.02 3.03 14.16
CA PHE A 436 -27.82 2.20 14.27
C PHE A 436 -27.87 1.13 15.38
N GLY A 437 -28.84 1.23 16.32
CA GLY A 437 -28.97 0.25 17.40
C GLY A 437 -27.83 0.25 18.41
N ILE A 438 -27.05 1.34 18.49
CA ILE A 438 -25.95 1.58 19.43
C ILE A 438 -26.19 2.93 20.12
N GLU A 439 -25.84 3.04 21.40
CA GLU A 439 -25.90 4.33 22.10
C GLU A 439 -24.77 5.26 21.64
N VAL A 440 -25.15 6.42 21.12
CA VAL A 440 -24.20 7.43 20.60
C VAL A 440 -24.04 8.55 21.62
N LEU A 441 -22.82 8.72 22.15
CA LEU A 441 -22.50 9.69 23.20
C LEU A 441 -21.78 10.90 22.62
N PRO A 442 -22.47 12.06 22.49
CA PRO A 442 -21.88 13.25 21.87
C PRO A 442 -21.00 14.04 22.86
N VAL A 443 -19.76 14.33 22.46
CA VAL A 443 -18.82 15.14 23.23
C VAL A 443 -18.29 16.32 22.41
N GLY A 444 -18.02 17.43 23.11
CA GLY A 444 -17.44 18.65 22.50
C GLY A 444 -16.05 18.93 23.01
N LYS A 445 -15.67 18.41 24.19
CA LYS A 445 -14.39 18.63 24.85
C LYS A 445 -13.85 17.32 25.44
N VAL A 446 -12.55 17.27 25.60
CA VAL A 446 -11.84 16.12 26.20
C VAL A 446 -12.35 15.82 27.61
N GLU A 447 -12.62 16.86 28.44
CA GLU A 447 -13.11 16.67 29.79
C GLU A 447 -14.52 16.02 29.83
N GLU A 448 -15.36 16.32 28.83
CA GLU A 448 -16.69 15.67 28.71
C GLU A 448 -16.54 14.19 28.42
N ALA A 449 -15.63 13.84 27.51
CA ALA A 449 -15.36 12.46 27.16
C ALA A 449 -14.84 11.66 28.39
N PHE A 450 -13.92 12.25 29.15
CA PHE A 450 -13.37 11.58 30.34
C PHE A 450 -14.36 11.38 31.46
N ARG A 451 -15.31 12.30 31.64
CA ARG A 451 -16.43 12.08 32.58
C ARG A 451 -17.34 10.93 32.18
N LEU A 452 -17.49 10.69 30.87
CA LEU A 452 -18.29 9.56 30.39
C LEU A 452 -17.54 8.22 30.51
N ILE A 453 -16.21 8.26 30.43
CA ILE A 453 -15.37 7.05 30.43
C ILE A 453 -15.00 6.64 31.87
N PHE A 454 -14.66 7.60 32.73
CA PHE A 454 -14.09 7.33 34.06
C PHE A 454 -14.99 7.77 35.23
N GLY A 455 -16.11 8.45 34.98
CA GLY A 455 -17.07 8.88 36.02
C GLY A 455 -16.84 10.30 36.48
#